data_e682156ed3470a2534d328b7ecbf395f
#
_entry.id   e682156ed3470a2534d328b7ecbf395f
#
_cell.length_a   1.000
_cell.length_b   1.000
_cell.length_c   1.000
_cell.angle_alpha   90.00
_cell.angle_beta   90.00
_cell.angle_gamma   90.00
#
_symmetry.space_group_name_H-M   'P 1'
#
loop_
_entity.id
_entity.type
_entity.pdbx_description
1 polymer ?
#
loop_
_entity_poly.entity_id
_entity_poly.type
_entity_poly.pdbx_seq_one_letter_code
_entity_poly.pdbx_strand_id
1 'polypeptide(L)'
;MTDYFEYSAPELVKLLGSRFKDYRLRANLTQKEVAETTGLSILTIHRFENGTVNNISLATFLLLMKAVGCINDLDALMPEQPESPYLYKENNKKTQRVRHSKL
;
A
#
# COMPACT_ATOMS: atom_id res chain seq x y z
N MET A 1 -6.96 -19.50 9.06
CA MET A 1 -6.93 -18.21 8.36
C MET A 1 -6.82 -17.07 9.36
N THR A 2 -5.99 -16.10 9.07
CA THR A 2 -5.76 -14.98 9.98
C THR A 2 -6.88 -13.97 9.88
N ASP A 3 -7.38 -13.53 11.05
CA ASP A 3 -8.38 -12.47 11.09
C ASP A 3 -7.66 -11.15 11.37
N TYR A 4 -7.46 -10.36 10.33
CA TYR A 4 -6.72 -9.11 10.45
C TYR A 4 -7.50 -8.02 11.19
N PHE A 5 -8.79 -8.21 11.41
CA PHE A 5 -9.55 -7.28 12.25
C PHE A 5 -9.05 -7.24 13.69
N GLU A 6 -8.40 -8.30 14.12
CA GLU A 6 -7.87 -8.36 15.49
C GLU A 6 -6.53 -7.67 15.64
N TYR A 7 -5.94 -7.22 14.54
CA TYR A 7 -4.65 -6.55 14.55
C TYR A 7 -4.85 -5.05 14.64
N SER A 8 -4.02 -4.38 15.44
CA SER A 8 -3.97 -2.92 15.41
C SER A 8 -3.28 -2.46 14.11
N ALA A 9 -3.49 -1.19 13.75
CA ALA A 9 -2.83 -0.65 12.57
C ALA A 9 -1.30 -0.74 12.68
N PRO A 10 -0.68 -0.39 13.83
CA PRO A 10 0.77 -0.58 13.96
C PRO A 10 1.22 -2.02 13.79
N GLU A 11 0.44 -2.98 14.27
CA GLU A 11 0.77 -4.39 14.09
C GLU A 11 0.72 -4.78 12.61
N LEU A 12 -0.24 -4.24 11.87
CA LEU A 12 -0.33 -4.51 10.44
C LEU A 12 0.83 -3.88 9.66
N VAL A 13 1.26 -2.69 10.07
CA VAL A 13 2.43 -2.07 9.46
C VAL A 13 3.67 -2.94 9.67
N LYS A 14 3.84 -3.44 10.88
CA LYS A 14 4.97 -4.31 11.19
C LYS A 14 4.92 -5.60 10.38
N LEU A 15 3.74 -6.19 10.25
CA LEU A 15 3.55 -7.38 9.44
C LEU A 15 3.92 -7.12 7.98
N LEU A 16 3.47 -5.99 7.43
CA LEU A 16 3.77 -5.65 6.05
C LEU A 16 5.25 -5.38 5.84
N GLY A 17 5.91 -4.77 6.82
CA GLY A 17 7.35 -4.55 6.73
C GLY A 17 8.13 -5.85 6.63
N SER A 18 7.74 -6.83 7.42
CA SER A 18 8.36 -8.16 7.38
C SER A 18 8.11 -8.83 6.02
N ARG A 19 6.91 -8.73 5.51
CA ARG A 19 6.58 -9.30 4.20
C ARG A 19 7.29 -8.58 3.08
N PHE A 20 7.43 -7.26 3.20
CA PHE A 20 8.17 -6.48 2.21
C PHE A 20 9.61 -6.97 2.11
N LYS A 21 10.23 -7.26 3.23
CA LYS A 21 11.59 -7.78 3.22
C LYS A 21 11.68 -9.06 2.39
N ASP A 22 10.72 -9.97 2.56
CA ASP A 22 10.70 -11.21 1.78
C ASP A 22 10.56 -10.93 0.28
N TYR A 23 9.67 -10.01 -0.08
CA TYR A 23 9.50 -9.63 -1.47
C TYR A 23 10.79 -9.05 -2.05
N ARG A 24 11.46 -8.19 -1.27
CA ARG A 24 12.71 -7.59 -1.71
C ARG A 24 13.79 -8.65 -1.94
N LEU A 25 13.93 -9.55 -1.00
CA LEU A 25 14.94 -10.61 -1.11
C LEU A 25 14.66 -11.53 -2.29
N ARG A 26 13.40 -11.86 -2.51
CA ARG A 26 13.03 -12.72 -3.65
C ARG A 26 13.22 -12.00 -4.98
N ALA A 27 13.14 -10.67 -4.99
CA ALA A 27 13.44 -9.87 -6.16
C ALA A 27 14.95 -9.68 -6.35
N ASN A 28 15.75 -10.21 -5.43
CA ASN A 28 17.21 -10.09 -5.47
C ASN A 28 17.69 -8.64 -5.42
N LEU A 29 17.03 -7.85 -4.57
CA LEU A 29 17.36 -6.44 -4.42
C LEU A 29 17.91 -6.17 -3.03
N THR A 30 18.90 -5.28 -2.95
CA THR A 30 19.39 -4.80 -1.67
C THR A 30 18.54 -3.62 -1.22
N GLN A 31 18.62 -3.29 0.08
CA GLN A 31 17.97 -2.09 0.59
C GLN A 31 18.49 -0.84 -0.12
N LYS A 32 19.77 -0.82 -0.42
CA LYS A 32 20.37 0.30 -1.12
C LYS A 32 19.79 0.47 -2.51
N GLU A 33 19.62 -0.64 -3.24
CA GLU A 33 19.02 -0.56 -4.58
C GLU A 33 17.60 -0.06 -4.54
N VAL A 34 16.83 -0.51 -3.56
CA VAL A 34 15.45 -0.03 -3.40
C VAL A 34 15.46 1.46 -3.05
N ALA A 35 16.36 1.88 -2.18
CA ALA A 35 16.48 3.31 -1.83
C ALA A 35 16.81 4.15 -3.06
N GLU A 36 17.70 3.69 -3.89
CA GLU A 36 18.09 4.41 -5.10
C GLU A 36 16.95 4.51 -6.10
N THR A 37 16.19 3.43 -6.24
CA THR A 37 15.06 3.41 -7.18
C THR A 37 13.91 4.27 -6.73
N THR A 38 13.62 4.28 -5.43
CA THR A 38 12.44 4.97 -4.89
C THR A 38 12.72 6.41 -4.47
N GLY A 39 13.97 6.75 -4.24
CA GLY A 39 14.32 8.05 -3.65
C GLY A 39 14.13 8.09 -2.15
N LEU A 40 13.77 6.98 -1.53
CA LEU A 40 13.63 6.91 -0.07
C LEU A 40 14.98 6.70 0.59
N SER A 41 15.09 7.08 1.86
CA SER A 41 16.31 6.80 2.61
C SER A 41 16.39 5.31 2.93
N ILE A 42 17.62 4.81 2.96
CA ILE A 42 17.84 3.41 3.32
C ILE A 42 17.39 3.13 4.74
N LEU A 43 17.47 4.14 5.61
CA LEU A 43 17.02 4.02 6.99
C LEU A 43 15.52 3.79 7.08
N THR A 44 14.75 4.49 6.25
CA THR A 44 13.31 4.30 6.18
C THR A 44 12.98 2.85 5.83
N ILE A 45 13.66 2.31 4.83
CA ILE A 45 13.43 0.94 4.39
C ILE A 45 13.83 -0.04 5.49
N HIS A 46 14.99 0.18 6.10
CA HIS A 46 15.49 -0.70 7.15
C HIS A 46 14.51 -0.74 8.34
N ARG A 47 14.04 0.41 8.77
CA ARG A 47 13.11 0.50 9.91
C ARG A 47 11.77 -0.14 9.61
N PHE A 48 11.30 0.01 8.38
CA PHE A 48 10.06 -0.63 7.98
C PHE A 48 10.21 -2.15 8.04
N GLU A 49 11.30 -2.67 7.51
CA GLU A 49 11.52 -4.12 7.45
C GLU A 49 11.71 -4.76 8.81
N ASN A 50 12.34 -4.06 9.73
CA ASN A 50 12.61 -4.64 11.06
C ASN A 50 11.56 -4.30 12.10
N GLY A 51 10.51 -3.60 11.70
CA GLY A 51 9.37 -3.35 12.59
C GLY A 51 9.60 -2.27 13.64
N THR A 52 10.60 -1.40 13.44
CA THR A 52 10.85 -0.32 14.40
C THR A 52 10.02 0.92 14.13
N VAL A 53 9.31 1.00 13.00
CA VAL A 53 8.31 2.03 12.77
C VAL A 53 6.93 1.39 12.88
N ASN A 54 5.98 2.15 13.40
CA ASN A 54 4.60 1.69 13.51
C ASN A 54 3.66 2.46 12.60
N ASN A 55 4.21 3.28 11.71
CA ASN A 55 3.44 3.94 10.67
C ASN A 55 4.34 4.16 9.46
N ILE A 56 3.71 4.36 8.32
CA ILE A 56 4.42 4.62 7.07
C ILE A 56 3.42 5.35 6.19
N SER A 57 3.88 6.33 5.43
CA SER A 57 2.94 7.03 4.55
C SER A 57 2.49 6.08 3.45
N LEU A 58 1.25 6.27 3.00
CA LEU A 58 0.72 5.44 1.93
C LEU A 58 1.56 5.60 0.66
N ALA A 59 1.97 6.83 0.36
CA ALA A 59 2.80 7.05 -0.82
C ALA A 59 4.12 6.29 -0.75
N THR A 60 4.75 6.30 0.42
CA THR A 60 5.98 5.54 0.62
C THR A 60 5.75 4.05 0.40
N PHE A 61 4.67 3.51 0.96
CA PHE A 61 4.35 2.10 0.79
C PHE A 61 4.13 1.74 -0.68
N LEU A 62 3.42 2.60 -1.41
CA LEU A 62 3.17 2.36 -2.83
C LEU A 62 4.47 2.38 -3.65
N LEU A 63 5.38 3.29 -3.32
CA LEU A 63 6.70 3.30 -3.96
C LEU A 63 7.44 2.00 -3.72
N LEU A 64 7.36 1.48 -2.50
CA LEU A 64 8.01 0.22 -2.17
C LEU A 64 7.38 -0.94 -2.94
N MET A 65 6.06 -0.95 -3.08
CA MET A 65 5.39 -1.98 -3.88
C MET A 65 5.85 -1.95 -5.33
N LYS A 66 6.01 -0.75 -5.90
CA LYS A 66 6.50 -0.61 -7.27
C LYS A 66 7.92 -1.13 -7.38
N ALA A 67 8.77 -0.83 -6.39
CA ALA A 67 10.17 -1.23 -6.44
C ALA A 67 10.35 -2.75 -6.49
N VAL A 68 9.49 -3.49 -5.79
CA VAL A 68 9.59 -4.96 -5.76
C VAL A 68 8.64 -5.64 -6.75
N GLY A 69 7.95 -4.84 -7.58
CA GLY A 69 7.17 -5.40 -8.69
C GLY A 69 5.79 -5.91 -8.34
N CYS A 70 5.23 -5.50 -7.22
CA CYS A 70 3.90 -6.00 -6.81
C CYS A 70 2.82 -4.94 -6.79
N ILE A 71 3.03 -3.81 -7.48
CA ILE A 71 2.05 -2.72 -7.45
C ILE A 71 0.69 -3.13 -8.04
N ASN A 72 0.67 -4.07 -8.97
CA ASN A 72 -0.59 -4.50 -9.56
C ASN A 72 -1.46 -5.28 -8.58
N ASP A 73 -0.91 -5.72 -7.47
CA ASP A 73 -1.70 -6.34 -6.40
C ASP A 73 -2.64 -5.34 -5.73
N LEU A 74 -2.52 -4.08 -6.08
CA LEU A 74 -3.42 -3.04 -5.61
C LEU A 74 -4.89 -3.38 -5.94
N ASP A 75 -5.13 -4.02 -7.07
CA ASP A 75 -6.48 -4.43 -7.44
C ASP A 75 -7.06 -5.46 -6.48
N ALA A 76 -6.21 -6.33 -5.94
CA ALA A 76 -6.66 -7.29 -4.93
C ALA A 76 -6.86 -6.63 -3.58
N LEU A 77 -6.05 -5.62 -3.29
CA LEU A 77 -6.13 -4.90 -2.02
C LEU A 77 -7.44 -4.13 -1.88
N MET A 78 -7.82 -3.41 -2.92
CA MET A 78 -9.03 -2.59 -2.89
C MET A 78 -9.61 -2.55 -4.30
N PRO A 79 -10.31 -3.62 -4.69
CA PRO A 79 -10.82 -3.72 -6.05
C PRO A 79 -11.93 -2.71 -6.30
N GLU A 80 -12.07 -2.37 -7.55
CA GLU A 80 -13.14 -1.50 -7.98
C GLU A 80 -14.48 -2.17 -7.70
N GLN A 81 -15.42 -1.41 -7.14
CA GLN A 81 -16.71 -1.98 -6.77
C GLN A 81 -17.63 -2.05 -7.97
N PRO A 82 -18.35 -3.17 -8.13
CA PRO A 82 -19.32 -3.26 -9.23
C PRO A 82 -20.49 -2.33 -8.97
N GLU A 83 -21.00 -1.74 -10.04
CA GLU A 83 -22.16 -0.87 -9.94
C GLU A 83 -23.43 -1.70 -9.91
N SER A 84 -24.42 -1.27 -9.11
CA SER A 84 -25.76 -1.80 -9.18
C SER A 84 -26.68 -0.64 -9.63
N PRO A 85 -27.85 -0.95 -10.20
CA PRO A 85 -28.75 0.13 -10.63
C PRO A 85 -29.09 1.13 -9.55
N TYR A 86 -29.28 0.65 -8.32
CA TYR A 86 -29.59 1.53 -7.21
C TYR A 86 -28.39 2.40 -6.82
N LEU A 87 -27.25 1.76 -6.64
CA LEU A 87 -26.04 2.47 -6.24
C LEU A 87 -25.55 3.41 -7.33
N TYR A 88 -25.77 3.04 -8.56
CA TYR A 88 -25.38 3.89 -9.67
C TYR A 88 -26.06 5.24 -9.62
N LYS A 89 -27.38 5.25 -9.35
CA LYS A 89 -28.12 6.50 -9.25
C LYS A 89 -27.60 7.37 -8.12
N GLU A 90 -27.36 6.78 -6.97
CA GLU A 90 -26.82 7.50 -5.83
C GLU A 90 -25.46 8.08 -6.14
N ASN A 91 -24.59 7.25 -6.67
CA ASN A 91 -23.23 7.66 -6.98
C ASN A 91 -23.20 8.72 -8.06
N ASN A 92 -24.12 8.64 -9.00
CA ASN A 92 -24.17 9.59 -10.08
C ASN A 92 -24.48 10.99 -9.56
N LYS A 93 -25.44 11.10 -8.63
CA LYS A 93 -25.75 12.38 -8.01
C LYS A 93 -24.57 12.93 -7.24
N LYS A 94 -23.93 12.09 -6.45
CA LYS A 94 -22.78 12.51 -5.67
C LYS A 94 -21.61 12.90 -6.55
N THR A 95 -21.38 12.14 -7.59
CA THR A 95 -20.29 12.40 -8.48
C THR A 95 -20.42 13.73 -9.19
N GLN A 96 -21.65 14.08 -9.58
CA GLN A 96 -21.88 15.35 -10.23
C GLN A 96 -21.50 16.53 -9.34
N ARG A 97 -21.74 16.42 -8.03
CA ARG A 97 -21.36 17.48 -7.11
C ARG A 97 -19.87 17.48 -6.78
N VAL A 98 -19.32 16.31 -6.61
CA VAL A 98 -17.92 16.17 -6.23
C VAL A 98 -16.99 16.44 -7.40
N ARG A 99 -17.44 16.14 -8.60
CA ARG A 99 -16.61 16.27 -9.78
C ARG A 99 -16.10 17.70 -9.99
N HIS A 100 -16.86 18.67 -9.54
CA HIS A 100 -16.47 20.06 -9.67
C HIS A 100 -15.33 20.43 -8.74
N SER A 101 -15.25 19.80 -7.58
CA SER A 101 -14.24 20.11 -6.60
C SER A 101 -13.03 19.18 -6.71
N LYS A 102 -13.17 18.10 -7.39
CA LYS A 102 -12.15 17.07 -7.39
C LYS A 102 -10.95 17.43 -8.24
N LEU A 103 -11.19 18.10 -9.28
CA LEU A 103 -10.12 18.45 -10.21
C LEU A 103 -9.99 19.94 -10.34
#